data_7c7dc6c01247e1295f0b59a9db61cad8
#
_entry.id   7c7dc6c01247e1295f0b59a9db61cad8
#
_cell.length_a   1.000
_cell.length_b   1.000
_cell.length_c   1.000
_cell.angle_alpha   90.00
_cell.angle_beta   90.00
_cell.angle_gamma   90.00
#
_symmetry.space_group_name_H-M   'P 1'
#
loop_
_entity.id
_entity.type
_entity.pdbx_description
1 polymer ?
#
loop_
_entity_poly.entity_id
_entity_poly.type
_entity_poly.pdbx_seq_one_letter_code
_entity_poly.pdbx_strand_id
1 'polypeptide(L)'
;IDILINNASAISLTPTPDTPMKRFDLMMGVNARGTFCCTQACLAALRDSAARGRNPHVLNISPPLSLRDHWFAPHVAYTMAKYGMSMCTLGHAREFRPWGIAVNSLWPRTAIATAALQMIPGVDPALCRKPEIMADAAWHLLREDARASTGQFLIDDEVLMRHGIQDLDGYAVTPGNRRLLPDYFID
;
A
#
# COMPACT_ATOMS: atom_id res chain seq x y z
N ILE A 1 -8.70 -3.09 19.03
CA ILE A 1 -7.77 -2.80 17.91
C ILE A 1 -8.12 -1.44 17.36
N ASP A 2 -7.15 -0.53 17.31
CA ASP A 2 -7.35 0.80 16.77
C ASP A 2 -6.76 0.93 15.35
N ILE A 3 -5.74 0.16 15.03
CA ILE A 3 -5.05 0.22 13.74
C ILE A 3 -4.79 -1.18 13.23
N LEU A 4 -5.17 -1.43 11.97
CA LEU A 4 -4.78 -2.59 11.18
C LEU A 4 -3.98 -2.14 9.96
N ILE A 5 -2.76 -2.67 9.77
CA ILE A 5 -1.96 -2.42 8.58
C ILE A 5 -1.79 -3.72 7.79
N ASN A 6 -2.40 -3.80 6.62
CA ASN A 6 -2.25 -4.90 5.68
C ASN A 6 -1.00 -4.65 4.83
N ASN A 7 0.17 -4.98 5.38
CA ASN A 7 1.47 -4.80 4.75
C ASN A 7 2.00 -6.08 4.11
N ALA A 8 1.60 -7.26 4.61
CA ALA A 8 2.09 -8.54 4.09
C ALA A 8 1.79 -8.68 2.59
N SER A 9 2.81 -9.02 1.81
CA SER A 9 2.70 -9.12 0.36
C SER A 9 3.62 -10.20 -0.20
N ALA A 10 3.16 -10.88 -1.24
CA ALA A 10 3.95 -11.75 -2.09
C ALA A 10 4.09 -11.10 -3.48
N ILE A 11 5.27 -11.28 -4.09
CA ILE A 11 5.62 -10.71 -5.39
C ILE A 11 6.18 -11.78 -6.32
N SER A 12 5.75 -11.75 -7.59
CA SER A 12 6.39 -12.43 -8.71
C SER A 12 6.11 -11.61 -9.97
N LEU A 13 7.16 -11.00 -10.53
CA LEU A 13 7.06 -10.12 -11.70
C LEU A 13 7.36 -10.95 -12.97
N THR A 14 6.48 -11.89 -13.26
CA THR A 14 6.61 -12.79 -14.41
C THR A 14 5.46 -12.62 -15.38
N PRO A 15 5.69 -12.71 -16.71
CA PRO A 15 4.61 -12.73 -17.69
C PRO A 15 3.78 -14.01 -17.57
N THR A 16 2.61 -14.01 -18.17
CA THR A 16 1.63 -15.12 -18.05
C THR A 16 2.21 -16.50 -18.34
N PRO A 17 2.99 -16.71 -19.44
CA PRO A 17 3.53 -18.05 -19.72
C PRO A 17 4.51 -18.56 -18.67
N ASP A 18 5.20 -17.66 -17.97
CA ASP A 18 6.26 -18.01 -17.01
C ASP A 18 5.78 -17.92 -15.54
N THR A 19 4.48 -17.70 -15.33
CA THR A 19 3.90 -17.61 -13.97
C THR A 19 3.39 -18.99 -13.52
N PRO A 20 4.11 -19.71 -12.62
CA PRO A 20 3.59 -20.95 -12.07
C PRO A 20 2.31 -20.70 -11.24
N MET A 21 1.30 -21.56 -11.37
CA MET A 21 0.04 -21.40 -10.61
C MET A 21 0.28 -21.37 -9.10
N LYS A 22 1.26 -22.09 -8.58
CA LYS A 22 1.68 -21.98 -7.17
C LYS A 22 2.06 -20.55 -6.77
N ARG A 23 2.69 -19.78 -7.67
CA ARG A 23 3.04 -18.36 -7.43
C ARG A 23 1.81 -17.47 -7.55
N PHE A 24 0.95 -17.74 -8.53
CA PHE A 24 -0.34 -17.06 -8.66
C PHE A 24 -1.16 -17.23 -7.38
N ASP A 25 -1.36 -18.46 -6.92
CA ASP A 25 -2.13 -18.77 -5.71
C ASP A 25 -1.54 -18.11 -4.47
N LEU A 26 -0.20 -18.11 -4.34
CA LEU A 26 0.49 -17.43 -3.23
C LEU A 26 0.21 -15.92 -3.25
N MET A 27 0.35 -15.26 -4.41
CA MET A 27 0.10 -13.82 -4.51
C MET A 27 -1.37 -13.48 -4.22
N MET A 28 -2.31 -14.21 -4.81
CA MET A 28 -3.74 -14.00 -4.55
C MET A 28 -4.10 -14.31 -3.09
N GLY A 29 -3.53 -15.36 -2.53
CA GLY A 29 -3.74 -15.78 -1.15
C GLY A 29 -3.23 -14.78 -0.11
N VAL A 30 -2.00 -14.30 -0.28
CA VAL A 30 -1.38 -13.34 0.65
C VAL A 30 -1.94 -11.94 0.44
N ASN A 31 -1.93 -11.44 -0.78
CA ASN A 31 -2.25 -10.04 -1.05
C ASN A 31 -3.77 -9.79 -0.98
N ALA A 32 -4.55 -10.33 -1.92
CA ALA A 32 -5.98 -10.03 -2.01
C ALA A 32 -6.78 -10.71 -0.88
N ARG A 33 -6.69 -12.05 -0.80
CA ARG A 33 -7.45 -12.81 0.22
C ARG A 33 -7.00 -12.48 1.64
N GLY A 34 -5.68 -12.32 1.87
CA GLY A 34 -5.12 -11.98 3.18
C GLY A 34 -5.62 -10.63 3.67
N THR A 35 -5.60 -9.59 2.82
CA THR A 35 -6.13 -8.26 3.15
C THR A 35 -7.61 -8.33 3.55
N PHE A 36 -8.44 -9.02 2.78
CA PHE A 36 -9.85 -9.20 3.11
C PHE A 36 -10.02 -9.97 4.43
N CYS A 37 -9.33 -11.09 4.57
CA CYS A 37 -9.45 -11.97 5.74
C CYS A 37 -9.02 -11.28 7.05
N CYS A 38 -7.87 -10.58 7.05
CA CYS A 38 -7.40 -9.84 8.23
C CYS A 38 -8.36 -8.71 8.60
N THR A 39 -8.86 -7.97 7.60
CA THR A 39 -9.83 -6.90 7.83
C THR A 39 -11.13 -7.47 8.42
N GLN A 40 -11.65 -8.57 7.87
CA GLN A 40 -12.84 -9.24 8.39
C GLN A 40 -12.64 -9.73 9.84
N ALA A 41 -11.51 -10.36 10.13
CA ALA A 41 -11.20 -10.87 11.46
C ALA A 41 -11.06 -9.76 12.52
N CYS A 42 -10.53 -8.60 12.13
CA CYS A 42 -10.34 -7.44 13.01
C CYS A 42 -11.59 -6.56 13.13
N LEU A 43 -12.61 -6.74 12.27
CA LEU A 43 -13.73 -5.80 12.15
C LEU A 43 -14.50 -5.59 13.46
N ALA A 44 -14.77 -6.64 14.22
CA ALA A 44 -15.48 -6.52 15.50
C ALA A 44 -14.70 -5.64 16.48
N ALA A 45 -13.38 -5.81 16.57
CA ALA A 45 -12.52 -5.03 17.46
C ALA A 45 -12.36 -3.58 16.98
N LEU A 46 -12.32 -3.32 15.66
CA LEU A 46 -12.30 -1.98 15.09
C LEU A 46 -13.63 -1.23 15.36
N ARG A 47 -14.77 -1.92 15.25
CA ARG A 47 -16.08 -1.36 15.59
C ARG A 47 -16.18 -1.01 17.07
N ASP A 48 -15.69 -1.88 17.96
CA ASP A 48 -15.64 -1.62 19.38
C ASP A 48 -14.76 -0.41 19.71
N SER A 49 -13.61 -0.27 19.03
CA SER A 49 -12.75 0.91 19.11
C SER A 49 -13.52 2.20 18.73
N ALA A 50 -14.20 2.19 17.59
CA ALA A 50 -15.01 3.32 17.14
C ALA A 50 -16.14 3.67 18.13
N ALA A 51 -16.82 2.68 18.67
CA ALA A 51 -17.90 2.85 19.66
C ALA A 51 -17.41 3.48 20.97
N ARG A 52 -16.12 3.30 21.31
CA ARG A 52 -15.45 3.94 22.44
C ARG A 52 -14.92 5.34 22.14
N GLY A 53 -15.25 5.92 20.98
CA GLY A 53 -14.80 7.25 20.57
C GLY A 53 -13.34 7.33 20.16
N ARG A 54 -12.71 6.18 19.85
CA ARG A 54 -11.36 6.12 19.30
C ARG A 54 -11.39 6.36 17.79
N ASN A 55 -10.21 6.41 17.20
CA ASN A 55 -9.98 6.77 15.79
C ASN A 55 -9.46 5.55 14.98
N PRO A 56 -10.32 4.54 14.66
CA PRO A 56 -9.84 3.31 14.06
C PRO A 56 -9.54 3.45 12.56
N HIS A 57 -8.40 2.86 12.16
CA HIS A 57 -7.92 2.86 10.78
C HIS A 57 -7.56 1.46 10.30
N VAL A 58 -7.87 1.19 9.03
CA VAL A 58 -7.29 0.13 8.22
C VAL A 58 -6.43 0.76 7.13
N LEU A 59 -5.16 0.40 7.07
CA LEU A 59 -4.23 0.86 6.03
C LEU A 59 -3.77 -0.32 5.20
N ASN A 60 -4.05 -0.28 3.90
CA ASN A 60 -3.59 -1.28 2.93
C ASN A 60 -2.37 -0.73 2.20
N ILE A 61 -1.27 -1.49 2.17
CA ILE A 61 -0.09 -1.12 1.36
C ILE A 61 -0.32 -1.61 -0.06
N SER A 62 -1.09 -0.80 -0.81
CA SER A 62 -1.56 -1.14 -2.14
C SER A 62 -1.68 0.09 -3.04
N PRO A 63 -1.51 -0.07 -4.37
CA PRO A 63 -1.42 1.05 -5.31
C PRO A 63 -2.77 1.71 -5.61
N PRO A 64 -2.76 2.92 -6.18
CA PRO A 64 -3.91 3.47 -6.87
C PRO A 64 -4.41 2.53 -7.97
N LEU A 65 -5.73 2.51 -8.20
CA LEU A 65 -6.31 1.73 -9.29
C LEU A 65 -6.14 2.48 -10.61
N SER A 66 -5.54 1.82 -11.59
CA SER A 66 -5.40 2.28 -12.96
C SER A 66 -5.78 1.16 -13.93
N LEU A 67 -6.55 1.47 -14.97
CA LEU A 67 -6.92 0.51 -16.02
C LEU A 67 -5.98 0.58 -17.25
N ARG A 68 -4.85 1.26 -17.12
CA ARG A 68 -3.87 1.32 -18.20
C ARG A 68 -3.20 -0.05 -18.38
N ASP A 69 -3.21 -0.55 -19.58
CA ASP A 69 -2.79 -1.91 -19.94
C ASP A 69 -1.29 -2.19 -19.65
N HIS A 70 -0.45 -1.17 -19.75
CA HIS A 70 0.98 -1.30 -19.45
C HIS A 70 1.28 -1.70 -18.01
N TRP A 71 0.36 -1.43 -17.05
CA TRP A 71 0.48 -1.92 -15.68
C TRP A 71 0.12 -3.40 -15.53
N PHE A 72 -0.60 -3.97 -16.51
CA PHE A 72 -0.97 -5.38 -16.50
C PHE A 72 -0.01 -6.25 -17.32
N ALA A 73 0.37 -5.79 -18.51
CA ALA A 73 1.05 -6.60 -19.50
C ALA A 73 2.33 -7.33 -19.02
N PRO A 74 3.22 -6.70 -18.23
CA PRO A 74 4.46 -7.38 -17.79
C PRO A 74 4.24 -8.45 -16.72
N HIS A 75 3.18 -8.32 -15.90
CA HIS A 75 2.99 -9.16 -14.69
C HIS A 75 1.51 -9.22 -14.25
N VAL A 76 0.66 -9.74 -15.11
CA VAL A 76 -0.81 -9.79 -14.91
C VAL A 76 -1.19 -10.30 -13.52
N ALA A 77 -0.61 -11.42 -13.08
CA ALA A 77 -0.92 -12.04 -11.80
C ALA A 77 -0.60 -11.14 -10.59
N TYR A 78 0.54 -10.44 -10.62
CA TYR A 78 0.92 -9.51 -9.56
C TYR A 78 0.00 -8.29 -9.52
N THR A 79 -0.30 -7.71 -10.68
CA THR A 79 -1.23 -6.58 -10.79
C THR A 79 -2.61 -6.94 -10.25
N MET A 80 -3.17 -8.10 -10.64
CA MET A 80 -4.44 -8.60 -10.11
C MET A 80 -4.41 -8.71 -8.58
N ALA A 81 -3.34 -9.27 -8.03
CA ALA A 81 -3.22 -9.47 -6.59
C ALA A 81 -3.12 -8.14 -5.83
N LYS A 82 -2.32 -7.19 -6.33
CA LYS A 82 -2.19 -5.85 -5.74
C LYS A 82 -3.48 -5.03 -5.87
N TYR A 83 -4.11 -5.07 -7.04
CA TYR A 83 -5.40 -4.39 -7.22
C TYR A 83 -6.52 -5.04 -6.42
N GLY A 84 -6.45 -6.34 -6.12
CA GLY A 84 -7.34 -6.99 -5.17
C GLY A 84 -7.29 -6.36 -3.78
N MET A 85 -6.10 -5.98 -3.28
CA MET A 85 -5.96 -5.21 -2.04
C MET A 85 -6.60 -3.82 -2.16
N SER A 86 -6.36 -3.13 -3.28
CA SER A 86 -6.92 -1.81 -3.56
C SER A 86 -8.44 -1.82 -3.68
N MET A 87 -9.01 -2.88 -4.26
CA MET A 87 -10.46 -3.10 -4.30
C MET A 87 -11.05 -3.28 -2.90
N CYS A 88 -10.33 -3.94 -1.98
CA CYS A 88 -10.71 -4.00 -0.57
C CYS A 88 -10.78 -2.60 0.05
N THR A 89 -9.81 -1.71 -0.25
CA THR A 89 -9.87 -0.32 0.21
C THR A 89 -11.14 0.37 -0.28
N LEU A 90 -11.43 0.28 -1.57
CA LEU A 90 -12.58 0.92 -2.19
C LEU A 90 -13.91 0.44 -1.56
N GLY A 91 -14.06 -0.88 -1.43
CA GLY A 91 -15.26 -1.51 -0.88
C GLY A 91 -15.44 -1.25 0.61
N HIS A 92 -14.43 -1.61 1.41
CA HIS A 92 -14.50 -1.49 2.87
C HIS A 92 -14.62 -0.03 3.34
N ALA A 93 -13.99 0.94 2.67
CA ALA A 93 -14.13 2.35 3.01
C ALA A 93 -15.58 2.80 2.97
N ARG A 94 -16.34 2.37 1.98
CA ARG A 94 -17.78 2.67 1.87
C ARG A 94 -18.61 1.87 2.87
N GLU A 95 -18.32 0.59 3.02
CA GLU A 95 -19.02 -0.32 3.94
C GLU A 95 -18.87 0.12 5.41
N PHE A 96 -17.64 0.51 5.83
CA PHE A 96 -17.34 0.81 7.23
C PHE A 96 -17.58 2.26 7.63
N ARG A 97 -17.90 3.14 6.66
CA ARG A 97 -18.18 4.54 6.91
C ARG A 97 -19.24 4.79 8.00
N PRO A 98 -20.35 4.03 8.08
CA PRO A 98 -21.34 4.23 9.15
C PRO A 98 -20.80 3.99 10.55
N TRP A 99 -19.74 3.20 10.67
CA TRP A 99 -19.09 2.91 11.96
C TRP A 99 -17.96 3.90 12.29
N GLY A 100 -17.59 4.79 11.37
CA GLY A 100 -16.48 5.72 11.56
C GLY A 100 -15.11 5.07 11.55
N ILE A 101 -14.94 4.00 10.77
CA ILE A 101 -13.66 3.33 10.55
C ILE A 101 -13.11 3.80 9.21
N ALA A 102 -11.90 4.36 9.20
CA ALA A 102 -11.20 4.71 7.97
C ALA A 102 -10.59 3.48 7.31
N VAL A 103 -10.64 3.43 5.99
CA VAL A 103 -9.91 2.45 5.18
C VAL A 103 -9.23 3.18 4.03
N ASN A 104 -7.91 3.18 3.99
CA ASN A 104 -7.12 3.88 2.97
C ASN A 104 -6.03 2.97 2.41
N SER A 105 -5.53 3.31 1.23
CA SER A 105 -4.32 2.73 0.64
C SER A 105 -3.17 3.73 0.68
N LEU A 106 -1.96 3.21 0.89
CA LEU A 106 -0.71 3.97 0.78
C LEU A 106 0.23 3.23 -0.16
N TRP A 107 0.86 3.98 -1.08
CA TRP A 107 1.79 3.43 -2.05
C TRP A 107 3.01 4.35 -2.20
N PRO A 108 4.21 3.82 -2.43
CA PRO A 108 5.39 4.65 -2.64
C PRO A 108 5.43 5.24 -4.05
N ARG A 109 5.89 6.49 -4.20
CA ARG A 109 6.16 7.09 -5.51
C ARG A 109 7.37 6.47 -6.18
N THR A 110 8.36 6.10 -5.38
CA THR A 110 9.62 5.55 -5.87
C THR A 110 9.89 4.21 -5.22
N ALA A 111 10.66 3.37 -5.86
CA ALA A 111 11.05 2.08 -5.31
C ALA A 111 11.65 2.22 -3.90
N ILE A 112 11.26 1.34 -3.01
CA ILE A 112 11.70 1.33 -1.61
C ILE A 112 12.75 0.23 -1.40
N ALA A 113 13.88 0.58 -0.80
CA ALA A 113 14.99 -0.33 -0.51
C ALA A 113 14.62 -1.34 0.59
N THR A 114 13.82 -2.33 0.22
CA THR A 114 13.38 -3.43 1.09
C THR A 114 13.99 -4.76 0.64
N ALA A 115 13.86 -5.81 1.46
CA ALA A 115 14.25 -7.17 1.08
C ALA A 115 13.54 -7.66 -0.19
N ALA A 116 12.30 -7.23 -0.45
CA ALA A 116 11.56 -7.57 -1.66
C ALA A 116 12.26 -7.02 -2.94
N LEU A 117 12.88 -5.84 -2.85
CA LEU A 117 13.62 -5.26 -3.96
C LEU A 117 14.83 -6.08 -4.38
N GLN A 118 15.51 -6.72 -3.41
CA GLN A 118 16.65 -7.59 -3.69
C GLN A 118 16.29 -8.82 -4.54
N MET A 119 15.00 -9.15 -4.62
CA MET A 119 14.48 -10.24 -5.46
C MET A 119 14.21 -9.81 -6.90
N ILE A 120 14.32 -8.50 -7.21
CA ILE A 120 14.08 -7.94 -8.54
C ILE A 120 15.42 -7.71 -9.24
N PRO A 121 15.77 -8.48 -10.28
CA PRO A 121 17.03 -8.31 -10.97
C PRO A 121 17.19 -6.92 -11.58
N GLY A 122 18.39 -6.35 -11.48
CA GLY A 122 18.75 -5.11 -12.17
C GLY A 122 18.29 -3.82 -11.48
N VAL A 123 17.69 -3.90 -10.30
CA VAL A 123 17.35 -2.71 -9.51
C VAL A 123 18.54 -2.33 -8.63
N ASP A 124 19.03 -1.10 -8.81
CA ASP A 124 20.07 -0.51 -7.97
C ASP A 124 19.44 0.15 -6.72
N PRO A 125 19.74 -0.34 -5.51
CA PRO A 125 19.25 0.26 -4.27
C PRO A 125 19.62 1.73 -4.10
N ALA A 126 20.70 2.19 -4.71
CA ALA A 126 21.12 3.60 -4.67
C ALA A 126 20.10 4.56 -5.33
N LEU A 127 19.22 4.01 -6.19
CA LEU A 127 18.16 4.75 -6.86
C LEU A 127 16.82 4.71 -6.09
N CYS A 128 16.81 4.20 -4.87
CA CYS A 128 15.61 3.97 -4.08
C CYS A 128 15.52 4.96 -2.90
N ARG A 129 14.33 5.03 -2.32
CA ARG A 129 14.10 5.63 -1.01
C ARG A 129 14.16 4.58 0.09
N LYS A 130 14.42 5.03 1.30
CA LYS A 130 14.41 4.21 2.51
C LYS A 130 12.97 3.89 2.94
N PRO A 131 12.72 2.77 3.63
CA PRO A 131 11.39 2.41 4.16
C PRO A 131 10.78 3.45 5.09
N GLU A 132 11.58 4.28 5.73
CA GLU A 132 11.15 5.32 6.65
C GLU A 132 10.17 6.31 6.02
N ILE A 133 10.27 6.58 4.71
CA ILE A 133 9.30 7.46 4.04
C ILE A 133 7.87 6.90 4.12
N MET A 134 7.72 5.60 3.94
CA MET A 134 6.43 4.92 4.05
C MET A 134 5.93 4.90 5.51
N ALA A 135 6.84 4.72 6.46
CA ALA A 135 6.49 4.71 7.87
C ALA A 135 6.01 6.08 8.35
N ASP A 136 6.71 7.15 7.97
CA ASP A 136 6.35 8.51 8.35
C ASP A 136 5.05 8.95 7.66
N ALA A 137 4.87 8.62 6.38
CA ALA A 137 3.61 8.87 5.69
C ALA A 137 2.44 8.13 6.36
N ALA A 138 2.61 6.86 6.70
CA ALA A 138 1.61 6.08 7.42
C ALA A 138 1.30 6.68 8.79
N TRP A 139 2.32 7.15 9.54
CA TRP A 139 2.14 7.78 10.84
C TRP A 139 1.29 9.05 10.76
N HIS A 140 1.51 9.90 9.77
CA HIS A 140 0.69 11.09 9.54
C HIS A 140 -0.75 10.73 9.21
N LEU A 141 -0.93 9.78 8.26
CA LEU A 141 -2.24 9.34 7.80
C LEU A 141 -3.10 8.73 8.92
N LEU A 142 -2.50 7.87 9.76
CA LEU A 142 -3.19 7.18 10.85
C LEU A 142 -3.61 8.11 12.01
N ARG A 143 -3.21 9.38 11.99
CA ARG A 143 -3.62 10.43 12.93
C ARG A 143 -4.68 11.36 12.38
N GLU A 144 -5.00 11.27 11.10
CA GLU A 144 -6.13 12.02 10.53
C GLU A 144 -7.47 11.50 11.12
N ASP A 145 -8.49 12.32 11.07
CA ASP A 145 -9.83 11.90 11.52
C ASP A 145 -10.37 10.79 10.59
N ALA A 146 -10.61 9.62 11.16
CA ALA A 146 -11.11 8.45 10.43
C ALA A 146 -12.47 8.70 9.75
N ARG A 147 -13.28 9.63 10.25
CA ARG A 147 -14.58 9.97 9.66
C ARG A 147 -14.44 10.88 8.44
N ALA A 148 -13.37 11.65 8.38
CA ALA A 148 -13.09 12.60 7.30
C ALA A 148 -12.16 11.98 6.23
N SER A 149 -11.15 11.20 6.64
CA SER A 149 -10.09 10.69 5.78
C SER A 149 -10.26 9.18 5.54
N THR A 150 -11.10 8.82 4.57
CA THR A 150 -11.36 7.40 4.21
C THR A 150 -11.61 7.24 2.72
N GLY A 151 -11.26 6.08 2.16
CA GLY A 151 -11.45 5.73 0.74
C GLY A 151 -10.42 6.35 -0.19
N GLN A 152 -9.27 6.77 0.35
CA GLN A 152 -8.22 7.44 -0.42
C GLN A 152 -7.14 6.44 -0.87
N PHE A 153 -6.57 6.73 -2.03
CA PHE A 153 -5.38 6.10 -2.55
C PHE A 153 -4.26 7.13 -2.51
N LEU A 154 -3.36 6.98 -1.57
CA LEU A 154 -2.40 8.01 -1.19
C LEU A 154 -0.98 7.60 -1.58
N ILE A 155 -0.18 8.60 -1.93
CA ILE A 155 1.23 8.43 -2.26
C ILE A 155 2.07 9.01 -1.12
N ASP A 156 3.13 8.30 -0.75
CA ASP A 156 3.97 8.60 0.41
C ASP A 156 4.45 10.05 0.48
N ASP A 157 5.07 10.52 -0.60
CA ASP A 157 5.60 11.89 -0.66
C ASP A 157 4.50 12.96 -0.66
N GLU A 158 3.35 12.69 -1.27
CA GLU A 158 2.21 13.62 -1.25
C GLU A 158 1.61 13.74 0.15
N VAL A 159 1.55 12.63 0.90
CA VAL A 159 1.14 12.66 2.31
C VAL A 159 2.09 13.53 3.13
N LEU A 160 3.40 13.31 3.00
CA LEU A 160 4.40 14.07 3.74
C LEU A 160 4.35 15.57 3.40
N MET A 161 4.28 15.91 2.11
CA MET A 161 4.19 17.31 1.65
C MET A 161 2.93 17.99 2.18
N ARG A 162 1.79 17.29 2.18
CA ARG A 162 0.53 17.81 2.75
C ARG A 162 0.66 18.11 4.25
N HIS A 163 1.50 17.39 4.97
CA HIS A 163 1.81 17.60 6.39
C HIS A 163 3.01 18.52 6.65
N GLY A 164 3.47 19.25 5.62
CA GLY A 164 4.51 20.28 5.76
C GLY A 164 5.95 19.79 5.64
N ILE A 165 6.17 18.51 5.33
CA ILE A 165 7.50 17.95 5.12
C ILE A 165 7.86 18.11 3.64
N GLN A 166 8.62 19.18 3.33
CA GLN A 166 8.98 19.54 1.96
C GLN A 166 10.33 18.95 1.52
N ASP A 167 11.25 18.76 2.45
CA ASP A 167 12.56 18.18 2.18
C ASP A 167 12.49 16.66 2.36
N LEU A 168 12.62 15.94 1.24
CA LEU A 168 12.60 14.48 1.19
C LEU A 168 13.99 13.88 0.91
N ASP A 169 15.04 14.68 0.83
CA ASP A 169 16.41 14.22 0.51
C ASP A 169 16.92 13.22 1.56
N GLY A 170 16.51 13.38 2.83
CA GLY A 170 16.86 12.45 3.91
C GLY A 170 16.35 11.03 3.72
N TYR A 171 15.31 10.83 2.90
CA TYR A 171 14.75 9.51 2.60
C TYR A 171 15.45 8.80 1.43
N ALA A 172 16.29 9.48 0.65
CA ALA A 172 17.07 8.80 -0.39
C ALA A 172 18.10 7.84 0.25
N VAL A 173 18.26 6.63 -0.32
CA VAL A 173 19.33 5.71 0.11
C VAL A 173 20.69 6.35 -0.10
N THR A 174 20.90 6.99 -1.25
CA THR A 174 22.08 7.80 -1.52
C THR A 174 21.72 9.27 -1.37
N PRO A 175 22.21 9.96 -0.35
CA PRO A 175 21.93 11.39 -0.13
C PRO A 175 22.23 12.24 -1.37
N GLY A 176 21.34 13.17 -1.69
CA GLY A 176 21.47 14.06 -2.85
C GLY A 176 21.19 13.43 -4.22
N ASN A 177 20.86 12.13 -4.26
CA ASN A 177 20.48 11.48 -5.51
C ASN A 177 19.05 11.88 -5.91
N ARG A 178 18.94 12.64 -7.00
CA ARG A 178 17.66 13.07 -7.57
C ARG A 178 17.12 12.14 -8.66
N ARG A 179 17.92 11.16 -9.10
CA ARG A 179 17.49 10.13 -10.05
C ARG A 179 16.97 8.93 -9.29
N LEU A 180 15.73 9.02 -8.82
CA LEU A 180 15.08 7.92 -8.12
C LEU A 180 14.28 7.08 -9.12
N LEU A 181 14.25 5.77 -8.89
CA LEU A 181 13.49 4.82 -9.68
C LEU A 181 12.00 4.93 -9.33
N PRO A 182 11.10 5.25 -10.28
CA PRO A 182 9.66 5.20 -10.01
C PRO A 182 9.20 3.81 -9.60
N ASP A 183 8.22 3.73 -8.70
CA ASP A 183 7.58 2.47 -8.37
C ASP A 183 6.51 2.12 -9.41
N TYR A 184 6.04 0.86 -9.38
CA TYR A 184 4.95 0.41 -10.24
C TYR A 184 3.65 1.15 -9.93
N PHE A 185 2.75 1.25 -10.92
CA PHE A 185 1.40 1.81 -10.80
C PHE A 185 1.33 3.31 -10.53
N ILE A 186 2.40 4.03 -10.71
CA ILE A 186 2.46 5.50 -10.64
C ILE A 186 2.56 6.05 -12.08
N ASP A 187 1.58 6.85 -12.47
CA ASP A 187 1.50 7.51 -13.79
C ASP A 187 2.14 8.91 -13.76
#